data_022d6f1859d7e16167de064349f80133
#
_entry.id   022d6f1859d7e16167de064349f80133
#
_cell.length_a   1.000
_cell.length_b   1.000
_cell.length_c   1.000
_cell.angle_alpha   90.00
_cell.angle_beta   90.00
_cell.angle_gamma   90.00
#
_symmetry.space_group_name_H-M   'P 1'
#
loop_
_entity.id
_entity.type
_entity.pdbx_description
1 polymer ?
#
loop_
_entity_poly.entity_id
_entity_poly.type
_entity_poly.pdbx_seq_one_letter_code
_entity_poly.pdbx_strand_id
1 'polypeptide(L)'
;KLDGSLYDQLLKNGIPAKDIVEMLVGPDSEENNTYASPLLRKPKVLEIPIEGEDNGKDIYFMYGALCHFIADGIGLTPEEHNEYLAYKIVLEREKLTDKEREEIFDKNGAIVNQEVGYFWLLWKKEAGKLTEKNKTDLMHLSQNRIANRFSLADKELQNMGLSFEKLAKTYPGKAALLFSKIVNFHEYRYNVVGKHLLYMSFESFLHIYLRHVKELAVENQFGERSKFQLAEKDLKATMDIVLGALNDEYQTYKDEHPNSRFFRKGNMAYYYNGDYYDVDILPDGQIGSFYKRIDK
;
A
#
# COMPACT_ATOMS: atom_id res chain seq x y z
N LYS A 1 13.72 -21.18 -9.54
CA LYS A 1 12.49 -21.96 -9.85
C LYS A 1 11.36 -21.28 -9.17
N LEU A 2 10.37 -20.83 -9.94
CA LEU A 2 9.11 -20.28 -9.41
C LEU A 2 8.46 -21.32 -8.49
N ASP A 3 7.87 -20.89 -7.38
CA ASP A 3 7.06 -21.78 -6.58
C ASP A 3 5.86 -22.22 -7.41
N GLY A 4 5.90 -23.47 -7.88
CA GLY A 4 4.86 -24.04 -8.75
C GLY A 4 3.48 -23.97 -8.15
N SER A 5 3.34 -23.98 -6.81
CA SER A 5 2.04 -23.97 -6.15
C SER A 5 1.30 -22.65 -6.35
N LEU A 6 2.00 -21.50 -6.22
CA LEU A 6 1.41 -20.18 -6.44
C LEU A 6 1.14 -19.93 -7.93
N TYR A 7 2.08 -20.30 -8.80
CA TYR A 7 1.92 -20.20 -10.24
C TYR A 7 0.69 -20.99 -10.72
N ASP A 8 0.55 -22.24 -10.28
CA ASP A 8 -0.57 -23.11 -10.63
C ASP A 8 -1.91 -22.54 -10.12
N GLN A 9 -1.93 -21.97 -8.91
CA GLN A 9 -3.13 -21.31 -8.37
C GLN A 9 -3.55 -20.11 -9.22
N LEU A 10 -2.60 -19.28 -9.62
CA LEU A 10 -2.85 -18.10 -10.44
C LEU A 10 -3.34 -18.46 -11.83
N LEU A 11 -2.76 -19.49 -12.47
CA LEU A 11 -3.25 -20.03 -13.75
C LEU A 11 -4.67 -20.58 -13.63
N LYS A 12 -4.96 -21.36 -12.58
CA LYS A 12 -6.31 -21.90 -12.33
C LYS A 12 -7.33 -20.78 -12.13
N ASN A 13 -6.89 -19.64 -11.60
CA ASN A 13 -7.73 -18.45 -11.43
C ASN A 13 -7.85 -17.59 -12.70
N GLY A 14 -7.37 -18.08 -13.84
CA GLY A 14 -7.52 -17.42 -15.13
C GLY A 14 -6.57 -16.25 -15.38
N ILE A 15 -5.50 -16.12 -14.59
CA ILE A 15 -4.48 -15.12 -14.81
C ILE A 15 -3.57 -15.57 -15.97
N PRO A 16 -3.34 -14.76 -17.01
CA PRO A 16 -2.45 -15.11 -18.10
C PRO A 16 -1.04 -15.48 -17.61
N ALA A 17 -0.47 -16.54 -18.16
CA ALA A 17 0.87 -17.01 -17.74
C ALA A 17 1.95 -15.94 -17.84
N LYS A 18 1.86 -15.06 -18.86
CA LYS A 18 2.78 -13.93 -19.02
C LYS A 18 2.70 -12.98 -17.82
N ASP A 19 1.50 -12.62 -17.41
CA ASP A 19 1.28 -11.69 -16.30
C ASP A 19 1.78 -12.31 -14.98
N ILE A 20 1.54 -13.62 -14.77
CA ILE A 20 2.05 -14.34 -13.60
C ILE A 20 3.58 -14.32 -13.54
N VAL A 21 4.24 -14.56 -14.68
CA VAL A 21 5.71 -14.54 -14.73
C VAL A 21 6.25 -13.14 -14.44
N GLU A 22 5.70 -12.11 -15.07
CA GLU A 22 6.07 -10.72 -14.79
C GLU A 22 5.90 -10.36 -13.31
N MET A 23 4.86 -10.84 -12.69
CA MET A 23 4.56 -10.61 -11.26
C MET A 23 5.52 -11.33 -10.32
N LEU A 24 5.86 -12.59 -10.60
CA LEU A 24 6.67 -13.41 -9.71
C LEU A 24 8.18 -13.18 -9.90
N VAL A 25 8.60 -12.75 -11.07
CA VAL A 25 10.01 -12.47 -11.39
C VAL A 25 10.39 -11.02 -11.12
N GLY A 26 9.39 -10.16 -10.98
CA GLY A 26 9.56 -8.71 -10.87
C GLY A 26 9.80 -8.04 -12.22
N PRO A 27 9.67 -6.73 -12.28
CA PRO A 27 9.79 -6.00 -13.54
C PRO A 27 11.21 -5.99 -14.04
N ASP A 28 11.45 -6.60 -15.17
CA ASP A 28 12.71 -6.45 -15.94
C ASP A 28 12.65 -5.23 -16.89
N SER A 29 11.53 -4.51 -16.94
CA SER A 29 11.34 -3.38 -17.85
C SER A 29 11.14 -2.06 -17.10
N GLU A 30 11.65 -0.97 -17.69
CA GLU A 30 11.49 0.41 -17.21
C GLU A 30 10.02 0.84 -17.08
N GLU A 31 9.08 0.17 -17.77
CA GLU A 31 7.64 0.45 -17.71
C GLU A 31 6.96 -0.05 -16.43
N ASN A 32 7.59 -1.00 -15.73
CA ASN A 32 7.04 -1.63 -14.52
C ASN A 32 7.69 -1.13 -13.22
N ASN A 33 8.19 0.08 -13.16
CA ASN A 33 8.64 0.75 -11.93
C ASN A 33 7.50 0.96 -10.90
N THR A 34 6.43 0.18 -11.03
CA THR A 34 5.27 0.18 -10.13
C THR A 34 5.53 -0.52 -8.81
N TYR A 35 6.64 -1.26 -8.68
CA TYR A 35 7.08 -1.89 -7.42
C TYR A 35 7.98 -0.99 -6.57
N ALA A 36 8.47 0.11 -7.15
CA ALA A 36 9.14 1.12 -6.35
C ALA A 36 8.11 1.74 -5.40
N SER A 37 8.52 1.92 -4.15
CA SER A 37 7.79 2.73 -3.19
C SER A 37 7.26 4.01 -3.82
N PRO A 38 6.07 4.51 -3.45
CA PRO A 38 5.62 5.84 -3.83
C PRO A 38 6.66 6.93 -3.57
N LEU A 39 7.52 6.70 -2.58
CA LEU A 39 8.65 7.55 -2.27
C LEU A 39 9.82 7.39 -3.25
N LEU A 40 9.99 6.24 -3.87
CA LEU A 40 10.98 6.01 -4.93
C LEU A 40 10.48 6.47 -6.32
N ARG A 41 9.19 6.76 -6.46
CA ARG A 41 8.67 7.48 -7.62
C ARG A 41 9.10 8.93 -7.48
N LYS A 42 9.94 9.39 -8.40
CA LYS A 42 10.32 10.82 -8.46
C LYS A 42 9.07 11.66 -8.25
N PRO A 43 8.97 12.46 -7.20
CA PRO A 43 7.85 13.36 -7.06
C PRO A 43 7.85 14.26 -8.29
N LYS A 44 6.76 14.31 -9.04
CA LYS A 44 6.62 15.19 -10.23
C LYS A 44 6.88 16.69 -9.93
N VAL A 45 7.02 17.03 -8.65
CA VAL A 45 7.19 18.41 -8.16
C VAL A 45 8.66 18.78 -7.92
N LEU A 46 9.58 17.84 -7.93
CA LEU A 46 11.01 18.10 -7.73
C LEU A 46 11.85 17.55 -8.89
N GLU A 47 11.44 17.86 -10.13
CA GLU A 47 12.38 17.90 -11.24
C GLU A 47 13.32 19.09 -11.05
N ILE A 48 14.18 19.01 -10.05
CA ILE A 48 15.45 19.72 -10.12
C ILE A 48 16.32 18.80 -10.97
N PRO A 49 16.68 19.18 -12.21
CA PRO A 49 17.63 18.42 -12.99
C PRO A 49 18.96 18.46 -12.25
N ILE A 50 19.24 17.48 -11.43
CA ILE A 50 20.59 17.21 -10.99
C ILE A 50 21.20 16.41 -12.14
N GLU A 51 21.83 17.15 -13.05
CA GLU A 51 22.61 16.56 -14.11
C GLU A 51 23.64 15.60 -13.52
N GLY A 52 23.59 14.37 -13.98
CA GLY A 52 24.66 13.40 -13.90
C GLY A 52 24.92 12.82 -12.50
N GLU A 53 24.81 11.54 -12.44
CA GLU A 53 25.36 10.66 -11.43
C GLU A 53 24.49 10.24 -10.26
N ASP A 54 24.31 8.94 -10.26
CA ASP A 54 24.24 8.06 -9.10
C ASP A 54 22.89 7.94 -8.39
N ASN A 55 22.27 6.76 -8.57
CA ASN A 55 21.10 6.28 -7.85
C ASN A 55 21.23 6.38 -6.31
N GLY A 56 22.44 6.62 -5.80
CA GLY A 56 22.70 6.89 -4.38
C GLY A 56 22.11 8.21 -3.87
N LYS A 57 21.92 9.21 -4.73
CA LYS A 57 21.34 10.50 -4.32
C LYS A 57 19.84 10.40 -4.01
N ASP A 58 19.13 9.55 -4.74
CA ASP A 58 17.69 9.35 -4.54
C ASP A 58 17.40 8.69 -3.18
N ILE A 59 18.22 7.74 -2.74
CA ILE A 59 18.07 7.12 -1.42
C ILE A 59 18.32 8.13 -0.28
N TYR A 60 19.31 9.03 -0.41
CA TYR A 60 19.54 10.08 0.58
C TYR A 60 18.37 11.02 0.70
N PHE A 61 17.79 11.40 -0.42
CA PHE A 61 16.61 12.27 -0.44
C PHE A 61 15.41 11.58 0.22
N MET A 62 15.16 10.33 -0.13
CA MET A 62 14.05 9.56 0.41
C MET A 62 14.20 9.31 1.91
N TYR A 63 15.39 8.91 2.34
CA TYR A 63 15.71 8.76 3.75
C TYR A 63 15.56 10.07 4.51
N GLY A 64 16.04 11.19 3.94
CA GLY A 64 15.87 12.52 4.50
C GLY A 64 14.40 12.91 4.69
N ALA A 65 13.53 12.63 3.72
CA ALA A 65 12.10 12.89 3.83
C ALA A 65 11.44 12.11 4.98
N LEU A 66 11.78 10.82 5.13
CA LEU A 66 11.28 9.99 6.23
C LEU A 66 11.81 10.48 7.60
N CYS A 67 13.08 10.89 7.68
CA CYS A 67 13.65 11.49 8.86
C CYS A 67 12.95 12.82 9.23
N HIS A 68 12.54 13.62 8.25
CA HIS A 68 11.75 14.83 8.50
C HIS A 68 10.39 14.52 9.12
N PHE A 69 9.67 13.55 8.61
CA PHE A 69 8.39 13.14 9.24
C PHE A 69 8.60 12.74 10.70
N ILE A 70 9.64 11.97 10.99
CA ILE A 70 9.96 11.56 12.36
C ILE A 70 10.31 12.77 13.23
N ALA A 71 11.15 13.68 12.74
CA ALA A 71 11.57 14.88 13.46
C ALA A 71 10.40 15.84 13.76
N ASP A 72 9.46 15.94 12.85
CA ASP A 72 8.24 16.75 13.00
C ASP A 72 7.17 16.06 13.87
N GLY A 73 7.44 14.85 14.35
CA GLY A 73 6.51 14.07 15.17
C GLY A 73 5.35 13.49 14.35
N ILE A 74 5.49 13.42 13.02
CA ILE A 74 4.52 12.80 12.11
C ILE A 74 4.84 11.30 12.05
N GLY A 75 3.81 10.45 12.22
CA GLY A 75 3.97 9.00 12.11
C GLY A 75 4.36 8.56 10.70
N LEU A 76 5.08 7.45 10.61
CA LEU A 76 5.31 6.74 9.35
C LEU A 76 4.22 5.69 9.14
N THR A 77 3.81 5.44 7.88
CA THR A 77 3.02 4.26 7.56
C THR A 77 3.86 3.01 7.80
N PRO A 78 3.26 1.81 7.99
CA PRO A 78 4.04 0.58 8.14
C PRO A 78 5.02 0.33 7.00
N GLU A 79 4.63 0.62 5.75
CA GLU A 79 5.52 0.49 4.59
C GLU A 79 6.66 1.51 4.63
N GLU A 80 6.37 2.78 4.94
CA GLU A 80 7.39 3.83 5.11
C GLU A 80 8.36 3.52 6.26
N HIS A 81 7.89 2.92 7.35
CA HIS A 81 8.73 2.49 8.45
C HIS A 81 9.73 1.42 8.03
N ASN A 82 9.27 0.41 7.28
CA ASN A 82 10.15 -0.63 6.75
C ASN A 82 11.18 -0.07 5.75
N GLU A 83 10.77 0.88 4.91
CA GLU A 83 11.69 1.57 4.01
C GLU A 83 12.73 2.40 4.78
N TYR A 84 12.30 3.15 5.79
CA TYR A 84 13.19 3.92 6.66
C TYR A 84 14.26 3.01 7.27
N LEU A 85 13.87 1.85 7.81
CA LEU A 85 14.81 0.89 8.37
C LEU A 85 15.76 0.33 7.31
N ALA A 86 15.27 0.02 6.12
CA ALA A 86 16.10 -0.46 5.02
C ALA A 86 17.14 0.57 4.58
N TYR A 87 16.76 1.84 4.46
CA TYR A 87 17.70 2.92 4.12
C TYR A 87 18.69 3.18 5.25
N LYS A 88 18.25 3.15 6.49
CA LYS A 88 19.11 3.34 7.66
C LYS A 88 20.20 2.28 7.78
N ILE A 89 19.90 1.03 7.41
CA ILE A 89 20.91 -0.04 7.34
C ILE A 89 22.05 0.33 6.38
N VAL A 90 21.71 0.97 5.26
CA VAL A 90 22.69 1.31 4.21
C VAL A 90 23.46 2.56 4.54
N LEU A 91 22.78 3.59 5.05
CA LEU A 91 23.33 4.95 5.17
C LEU A 91 23.90 5.23 6.58
N GLU A 92 23.27 4.66 7.60
CA GLU A 92 23.56 5.00 9.01
C GLU A 92 23.43 3.78 9.94
N ARG A 93 23.98 2.63 9.53
CA ARG A 93 23.87 1.37 10.29
C ARG A 93 24.33 1.47 11.73
N GLU A 94 25.35 2.28 11.98
CA GLU A 94 25.89 2.54 13.31
C GLU A 94 24.92 3.30 14.24
N LYS A 95 23.99 4.04 13.67
CA LYS A 95 22.96 4.79 14.39
C LYS A 95 21.67 4.02 14.64
N LEU A 96 21.60 2.74 14.26
CA LEU A 96 20.46 1.89 14.61
C LEU A 96 20.37 1.76 16.13
N THR A 97 19.18 2.03 16.66
CA THR A 97 18.88 1.79 18.07
C THR A 97 18.77 0.29 18.35
N ASP A 98 18.85 -0.11 19.61
CA ASP A 98 18.72 -1.51 20.00
C ASP A 98 17.35 -2.07 19.58
N LYS A 99 16.27 -1.30 19.73
CA LYS A 99 14.93 -1.67 19.27
C LYS A 99 14.88 -1.90 17.76
N GLU A 100 15.45 -1.00 16.97
CA GLU A 100 15.52 -1.16 15.52
C GLU A 100 16.36 -2.38 15.12
N ARG A 101 17.45 -2.65 15.85
CA ARG A 101 18.27 -3.85 15.60
C ARG A 101 17.50 -5.13 15.87
N GLU A 102 16.76 -5.19 16.97
CA GLU A 102 15.91 -6.33 17.33
C GLU A 102 14.77 -6.55 16.30
N GLU A 103 14.24 -5.45 15.76
CA GLU A 103 13.19 -5.51 14.72
C GLU A 103 13.72 -6.02 13.36
N ILE A 104 14.97 -5.70 13.03
CA ILE A 104 15.56 -5.99 11.71
C ILE A 104 16.27 -7.33 11.69
N PHE A 105 17.10 -7.62 12.72
CA PHE A 105 18.08 -8.69 12.68
C PHE A 105 17.81 -9.78 13.71
N ASP A 106 18.23 -10.99 13.37
CA ASP A 106 18.38 -12.05 14.36
C ASP A 106 19.69 -11.88 15.17
N LYS A 107 19.88 -12.75 16.14
CA LYS A 107 21.08 -12.81 16.98
C LYS A 107 22.39 -13.05 16.23
N ASN A 108 22.32 -13.53 14.99
CA ASN A 108 23.47 -13.76 14.12
C ASN A 108 23.71 -12.57 13.15
N GLY A 109 22.88 -11.53 13.22
CA GLY A 109 22.96 -10.34 12.37
C GLY A 109 22.38 -10.51 10.96
N ALA A 110 21.60 -11.56 10.72
CA ALA A 110 20.86 -11.74 9.48
C ALA A 110 19.56 -10.94 9.51
N ILE A 111 19.17 -10.32 8.38
CA ILE A 111 17.88 -9.61 8.26
C ILE A 111 16.76 -10.65 8.27
N VAL A 112 15.90 -10.56 9.28
CA VAL A 112 14.74 -11.45 9.46
C VAL A 112 13.41 -10.77 9.17
N ASN A 113 13.36 -9.44 9.22
CA ASN A 113 12.20 -8.69 8.80
C ASN A 113 12.10 -8.72 7.26
N GLN A 114 11.12 -9.45 6.75
CA GLN A 114 10.97 -9.70 5.31
C GLN A 114 10.69 -8.41 4.51
N GLU A 115 9.90 -7.50 5.04
CA GLU A 115 9.60 -6.22 4.36
C GLU A 115 10.83 -5.32 4.31
N VAL A 116 11.58 -5.20 5.40
CA VAL A 116 12.87 -4.49 5.42
C VAL A 116 13.85 -5.13 4.43
N GLY A 117 13.95 -6.44 4.43
CA GLY A 117 14.79 -7.20 3.49
C GLY A 117 14.40 -6.95 2.03
N TYR A 118 13.11 -6.92 1.74
CA TYR A 118 12.58 -6.61 0.42
C TYR A 118 13.01 -5.21 -0.06
N PHE A 119 12.77 -4.15 0.73
CA PHE A 119 13.15 -2.79 0.36
C PHE A 119 14.66 -2.61 0.25
N TRP A 120 15.43 -3.25 1.13
CA TRP A 120 16.89 -3.23 1.06
C TRP A 120 17.42 -3.85 -0.24
N LEU A 121 16.86 -4.99 -0.67
CA LEU A 121 17.26 -5.65 -1.92
C LEU A 121 16.75 -4.90 -3.15
N LEU A 122 15.55 -4.31 -3.07
CA LEU A 122 15.00 -3.47 -4.14
C LEU A 122 15.92 -2.27 -4.40
N TRP A 123 16.36 -1.59 -3.33
CA TRP A 123 17.34 -0.53 -3.47
C TRP A 123 18.65 -1.00 -4.11
N LYS A 124 19.17 -2.16 -3.71
CA LYS A 124 20.38 -2.74 -4.33
C LYS A 124 20.20 -3.02 -5.83
N LYS A 125 19.00 -3.45 -6.23
CA LYS A 125 18.64 -3.66 -7.63
C LYS A 125 18.74 -2.34 -8.40
N GLU A 126 18.12 -1.31 -7.91
CA GLU A 126 18.12 0.02 -8.55
C GLU A 126 19.51 0.65 -8.60
N ALA A 127 20.32 0.42 -7.58
CA ALA A 127 21.73 0.85 -7.55
C ALA A 127 22.68 -0.02 -8.39
N GLY A 128 22.17 -1.04 -9.09
CA GLY A 128 23.02 -1.97 -9.87
C GLY A 128 23.97 -2.81 -9.03
N LYS A 129 23.67 -2.98 -7.73
CA LYS A 129 24.54 -3.66 -6.74
C LYS A 129 24.02 -5.05 -6.33
N LEU A 130 23.08 -5.63 -7.08
CA LEU A 130 22.55 -6.96 -6.80
C LEU A 130 23.55 -8.06 -7.19
N THR A 131 23.87 -8.93 -6.24
CA THR A 131 24.58 -10.19 -6.51
C THR A 131 23.58 -11.28 -6.95
N GLU A 132 24.06 -12.37 -7.56
CA GLU A 132 23.17 -13.49 -7.96
C GLU A 132 22.40 -14.08 -6.77
N LYS A 133 23.03 -14.19 -5.59
CA LYS A 133 22.35 -14.58 -4.37
C LYS A 133 21.24 -13.60 -4.02
N ASN A 134 21.52 -12.31 -4.07
CA ASN A 134 20.54 -11.29 -3.74
C ASN A 134 19.37 -11.26 -4.75
N LYS A 135 19.58 -11.61 -6.01
CA LYS A 135 18.49 -11.76 -7.00
C LYS A 135 17.51 -12.87 -6.58
N THR A 136 18.06 -14.02 -6.16
CA THR A 136 17.23 -15.13 -5.66
C THR A 136 16.48 -14.74 -4.41
N ASP A 137 17.14 -14.10 -3.44
CA ASP A 137 16.52 -13.63 -2.20
C ASP A 137 15.40 -12.61 -2.49
N LEU A 138 15.64 -11.64 -3.39
CA LEU A 138 14.63 -10.65 -3.79
C LEU A 138 13.41 -11.33 -4.45
N MET A 139 13.65 -12.32 -5.30
CA MET A 139 12.58 -13.09 -5.93
C MET A 139 11.72 -13.79 -4.86
N HIS A 140 12.33 -14.46 -3.89
CA HIS A 140 11.60 -15.13 -2.80
C HIS A 140 10.80 -14.14 -1.94
N LEU A 141 11.40 -13.01 -1.56
CA LEU A 141 10.70 -11.99 -0.78
C LEU A 141 9.54 -11.37 -1.55
N SER A 142 9.72 -11.13 -2.86
CA SER A 142 8.65 -10.65 -3.73
C SER A 142 7.50 -11.65 -3.84
N GLN A 143 7.81 -12.94 -4.00
CA GLN A 143 6.81 -14.01 -4.04
C GLN A 143 6.02 -14.10 -2.72
N ASN A 144 6.72 -14.07 -1.59
CA ASN A 144 6.08 -14.11 -0.27
C ASN A 144 5.16 -12.91 -0.07
N ARG A 145 5.61 -11.71 -0.46
CA ARG A 145 4.82 -10.48 -0.35
C ARG A 145 3.54 -10.56 -1.19
N ILE A 146 3.63 -11.03 -2.42
CA ILE A 146 2.49 -11.21 -3.31
C ILE A 146 1.55 -12.29 -2.76
N ALA A 147 2.08 -13.43 -2.28
CA ALA A 147 1.28 -14.50 -1.71
C ALA A 147 0.49 -14.05 -0.48
N ASN A 148 1.11 -13.29 0.42
CA ASN A 148 0.44 -12.73 1.59
C ASN A 148 -0.67 -11.76 1.20
N ARG A 149 -0.43 -10.86 0.25
CA ARG A 149 -1.43 -9.94 -0.26
C ARG A 149 -2.59 -10.65 -0.94
N PHE A 150 -2.29 -11.67 -1.72
CA PHE A 150 -3.28 -12.49 -2.37
C PHE A 150 -4.18 -13.22 -1.36
N SER A 151 -3.59 -13.76 -0.29
CA SER A 151 -4.33 -14.39 0.81
C SER A 151 -5.28 -13.40 1.51
N LEU A 152 -4.83 -12.16 1.75
CA LEU A 152 -5.68 -11.11 2.31
C LEU A 152 -6.83 -10.74 1.35
N ALA A 153 -6.55 -10.65 0.06
CA ALA A 153 -7.57 -10.36 -0.95
C ALA A 153 -8.62 -11.48 -1.04
N ASP A 154 -8.20 -12.75 -1.01
CA ASP A 154 -9.12 -13.88 -1.04
C ASP A 154 -9.97 -13.92 0.24
N LYS A 155 -9.40 -13.61 1.39
CA LYS A 155 -10.15 -13.47 2.65
C LYS A 155 -11.21 -12.37 2.58
N GLU A 156 -10.89 -11.22 2.01
CA GLU A 156 -11.88 -10.14 1.85
C GLU A 156 -12.98 -10.54 0.85
N LEU A 157 -12.64 -11.23 -0.24
CA LEU A 157 -13.62 -11.80 -1.16
C LEU A 157 -14.53 -12.82 -0.47
N GLN A 158 -13.97 -13.70 0.39
CA GLN A 158 -14.75 -14.66 1.17
C GLN A 158 -15.72 -13.95 2.13
N ASN A 159 -15.31 -12.85 2.75
CA ASN A 159 -16.20 -12.01 3.56
C ASN A 159 -17.38 -11.44 2.74
N MET A 160 -17.21 -11.29 1.44
CA MET A 160 -18.27 -10.86 0.49
C MET A 160 -19.07 -12.03 -0.08
N GLY A 161 -18.82 -13.27 0.32
CA GLY A 161 -19.46 -14.47 -0.22
C GLY A 161 -18.90 -14.94 -1.56
N LEU A 162 -17.69 -14.51 -1.90
CA LEU A 162 -16.96 -14.83 -3.12
C LEU A 162 -15.67 -15.61 -2.80
N SER A 163 -14.97 -16.03 -3.84
CA SER A 163 -13.57 -16.43 -3.79
C SER A 163 -12.86 -15.86 -5.02
N PHE A 164 -11.55 -15.82 -5.00
CA PHE A 164 -10.81 -15.38 -6.18
C PHE A 164 -11.08 -16.30 -7.39
N GLU A 165 -11.21 -17.61 -7.15
CA GLU A 165 -11.55 -18.57 -8.17
C GLU A 165 -12.93 -18.27 -8.81
N LYS A 166 -13.95 -17.99 -7.99
CA LYS A 166 -15.28 -17.63 -8.46
C LYS A 166 -15.26 -16.30 -9.21
N LEU A 167 -14.52 -15.30 -8.70
CA LEU A 167 -14.34 -14.02 -9.38
C LEU A 167 -13.70 -14.21 -10.75
N ALA A 168 -12.62 -15.01 -10.85
CA ALA A 168 -11.91 -15.26 -12.10
C ALA A 168 -12.80 -15.98 -13.13
N LYS A 169 -13.65 -16.91 -12.70
CA LYS A 169 -14.59 -17.60 -13.58
C LYS A 169 -15.72 -16.71 -14.07
N THR A 170 -16.27 -15.86 -13.18
CA THR A 170 -17.46 -15.06 -13.48
C THR A 170 -17.11 -13.72 -14.11
N TYR A 171 -16.03 -13.09 -13.66
CA TYR A 171 -15.58 -11.75 -14.06
C TYR A 171 -14.08 -11.73 -14.32
N PRO A 172 -13.56 -12.42 -15.36
CA PRO A 172 -12.12 -12.57 -15.59
C PRO A 172 -11.39 -11.24 -15.72
N GLY A 173 -11.99 -10.23 -16.34
CA GLY A 173 -11.41 -8.90 -16.46
C GLY A 173 -11.24 -8.19 -15.09
N LYS A 174 -12.21 -8.37 -14.17
CA LYS A 174 -12.11 -7.81 -12.83
C LYS A 174 -11.06 -8.57 -11.99
N ALA A 175 -10.96 -9.88 -12.16
CA ALA A 175 -9.95 -10.68 -11.50
C ALA A 175 -8.53 -10.27 -11.94
N ALA A 176 -8.31 -10.07 -13.23
CA ALA A 176 -7.03 -9.61 -13.77
C ALA A 176 -6.69 -8.20 -13.25
N LEU A 177 -7.66 -7.29 -13.23
CA LEU A 177 -7.47 -5.94 -12.70
C LEU A 177 -7.15 -5.95 -11.20
N LEU A 178 -7.91 -6.74 -10.41
CA LEU A 178 -7.64 -6.89 -8.98
C LEU A 178 -6.24 -7.43 -8.74
N PHE A 179 -5.85 -8.44 -9.50
CA PHE A 179 -4.51 -9.01 -9.40
C PHE A 179 -3.41 -7.97 -9.67
N SER A 180 -3.53 -7.23 -10.77
CA SER A 180 -2.60 -6.15 -11.09
C SER A 180 -2.51 -5.11 -9.95
N LYS A 181 -3.65 -4.78 -9.35
CA LYS A 181 -3.67 -3.84 -8.21
C LYS A 181 -3.05 -4.42 -6.95
N ILE A 182 -3.24 -5.70 -6.65
CA ILE A 182 -2.60 -6.39 -5.52
C ILE A 182 -1.09 -6.32 -5.63
N VAL A 183 -0.56 -6.61 -6.82
CA VAL A 183 0.89 -6.60 -7.09
C VAL A 183 1.48 -5.20 -6.97
N ASN A 184 0.80 -4.21 -7.53
CA ASN A 184 1.29 -2.83 -7.65
C ASN A 184 0.87 -1.92 -6.51
N PHE A 185 0.21 -2.45 -5.48
CA PHE A 185 -0.24 -1.64 -4.36
C PHE A 185 0.93 -1.12 -3.54
N HIS A 186 0.84 0.17 -3.21
CA HIS A 186 1.64 0.84 -2.20
C HIS A 186 0.71 1.57 -1.24
N GLU A 187 1.07 1.62 0.03
CA GLU A 187 0.36 2.43 1.00
C GLU A 187 0.34 3.88 0.54
N TYR A 188 -0.80 4.51 0.65
CA TYR A 188 -1.00 5.88 0.21
C TYR A 188 -1.19 6.79 1.43
N ARG A 189 -0.21 7.65 1.68
CA ARG A 189 -0.32 8.71 2.68
C ARG A 189 -1.13 9.86 2.10
N TYR A 190 -2.21 10.24 2.80
CA TYR A 190 -2.94 11.46 2.47
C TYR A 190 -2.16 12.68 2.93
N ASN A 191 -2.16 13.70 2.09
CA ASN A 191 -1.43 14.94 2.34
C ASN A 191 -2.25 15.84 3.29
N VAL A 192 -2.27 15.48 4.57
CA VAL A 192 -2.95 16.23 5.63
C VAL A 192 -1.93 17.08 6.39
N VAL A 193 -2.36 18.26 6.84
CA VAL A 193 -1.55 19.15 7.67
C VAL A 193 -1.77 18.77 9.12
N GLY A 194 -0.71 18.37 9.83
CA GLY A 194 -0.78 18.00 11.24
C GLY A 194 0.13 16.82 11.59
N LYS A 195 0.07 16.40 12.83
CA LYS A 195 0.93 15.33 13.37
C LYS A 195 0.36 13.93 13.19
N HIS A 196 -0.97 13.83 13.10
CA HIS A 196 -1.63 12.55 13.03
C HIS A 196 -1.71 12.05 11.59
N LEU A 197 -1.11 10.90 11.37
CA LEU A 197 -1.07 10.20 10.10
C LEU A 197 -2.47 9.85 9.61
N LEU A 198 -2.68 9.95 8.30
CA LEU A 198 -3.85 9.45 7.60
C LEU A 198 -3.39 8.72 6.34
N TYR A 199 -3.74 7.44 6.22
CA TYR A 199 -3.24 6.63 5.11
C TYR A 199 -4.19 5.50 4.71
N MET A 200 -4.06 5.05 3.47
CA MET A 200 -4.71 3.86 2.95
C MET A 200 -3.74 2.68 3.02
N SER A 201 -4.04 1.69 3.85
CA SER A 201 -3.34 0.42 3.89
C SER A 201 -3.82 -0.50 2.77
N PHE A 202 -3.17 -1.66 2.63
CA PHE A 202 -3.62 -2.69 1.70
C PHE A 202 -5.01 -3.23 2.06
N GLU A 203 -5.30 -3.41 3.33
CA GLU A 203 -6.62 -3.85 3.81
C GLU A 203 -7.70 -2.79 3.54
N SER A 204 -7.38 -1.52 3.78
CA SER A 204 -8.28 -0.40 3.43
C SER A 204 -8.58 -0.37 1.93
N PHE A 205 -7.54 -0.54 1.12
CA PHE A 205 -7.65 -0.64 -0.33
C PHE A 205 -8.60 -1.76 -0.74
N LEU A 206 -8.40 -2.98 -0.25
CA LEU A 206 -9.27 -4.12 -0.57
C LEU A 206 -10.72 -3.85 -0.20
N HIS A 207 -10.94 -3.39 1.04
CA HIS A 207 -12.29 -3.11 1.54
C HIS A 207 -13.02 -2.05 0.69
N ILE A 208 -12.35 -0.95 0.38
CA ILE A 208 -12.95 0.17 -0.36
C ILE A 208 -13.10 -0.21 -1.84
N TYR A 209 -12.06 -0.75 -2.47
CA TYR A 209 -12.05 -0.99 -3.91
C TYR A 209 -12.98 -2.11 -4.34
N LEU A 210 -13.02 -3.21 -3.60
CA LEU A 210 -13.90 -4.33 -3.94
C LEU A 210 -15.39 -4.01 -3.76
N ARG A 211 -15.70 -2.98 -3.00
CA ARG A 211 -17.10 -2.60 -2.70
C ARG A 211 -17.55 -1.33 -3.43
N HIS A 212 -16.65 -0.38 -3.63
CA HIS A 212 -17.01 0.99 -4.02
C HIS A 212 -16.33 1.51 -5.30
N VAL A 213 -15.38 0.77 -5.88
CA VAL A 213 -14.77 1.12 -7.17
C VAL A 213 -15.49 0.39 -8.30
N LYS A 214 -16.06 1.15 -9.24
CA LYS A 214 -16.86 0.65 -10.34
C LYS A 214 -16.17 -0.47 -11.15
N GLU A 215 -14.89 -0.33 -11.37
CA GLU A 215 -14.08 -1.26 -12.15
C GLU A 215 -13.90 -2.62 -11.45
N LEU A 216 -13.94 -2.65 -10.11
CA LEU A 216 -13.70 -3.85 -9.29
C LEU A 216 -14.94 -4.38 -8.57
N ALA A 217 -15.90 -3.52 -8.24
CA ALA A 217 -17.06 -3.92 -7.47
C ALA A 217 -17.88 -5.00 -8.20
N VAL A 218 -18.29 -6.00 -7.45
CA VAL A 218 -19.10 -7.14 -7.92
C VAL A 218 -20.32 -7.28 -7.03
N GLU A 219 -21.35 -7.97 -7.54
CA GLU A 219 -22.49 -8.35 -6.72
C GLU A 219 -22.01 -9.20 -5.53
N ASN A 220 -22.48 -8.85 -4.35
CA ASN A 220 -22.09 -9.52 -3.11
C ASN A 220 -23.28 -9.68 -2.16
N GLN A 221 -23.05 -10.37 -1.04
CA GLN A 221 -24.08 -10.66 -0.04
C GLN A 221 -24.63 -9.42 0.71
N PHE A 222 -23.97 -8.27 0.59
CA PHE A 222 -24.38 -7.04 1.29
C PHE A 222 -25.44 -6.22 0.54
N GLY A 223 -25.87 -6.69 -0.64
CA GLY A 223 -27.00 -6.15 -1.39
C GLY A 223 -26.82 -4.67 -1.77
N GLU A 224 -27.85 -3.84 -1.45
CA GLU A 224 -27.92 -2.44 -1.90
C GLU A 224 -26.82 -1.52 -1.36
N ARG A 225 -26.15 -1.89 -0.26
CA ARG A 225 -25.05 -1.11 0.31
C ARG A 225 -23.85 -0.96 -0.63
N SER A 226 -23.75 -1.82 -1.64
CA SER A 226 -22.70 -1.79 -2.65
C SER A 226 -23.05 -0.97 -3.91
N LYS A 227 -24.23 -0.35 -3.97
CA LYS A 227 -24.67 0.39 -5.17
C LYS A 227 -23.90 1.68 -5.42
N PHE A 228 -23.20 2.20 -4.42
CA PHE A 228 -22.36 3.36 -4.62
C PHE A 228 -21.01 2.94 -5.22
N GLN A 229 -20.87 3.13 -6.52
CA GLN A 229 -19.66 2.81 -7.25
C GLN A 229 -19.19 4.05 -8.02
N LEU A 230 -18.03 4.56 -7.64
CA LEU A 230 -17.30 5.57 -8.39
C LEU A 230 -16.22 4.92 -9.26
N ALA A 231 -15.92 5.56 -10.38
CA ALA A 231 -14.67 5.26 -11.07
C ALA A 231 -13.48 5.53 -10.14
N GLU A 232 -12.40 4.76 -10.28
CA GLU A 232 -11.24 4.88 -9.38
C GLU A 232 -10.71 6.30 -9.24
N LYS A 233 -10.59 7.02 -10.37
CA LYS A 233 -10.13 8.42 -10.40
C LYS A 233 -11.04 9.35 -9.59
N ASP A 234 -12.34 9.12 -9.65
CA ASP A 234 -13.34 9.95 -8.98
C ASP A 234 -13.37 9.63 -7.48
N LEU A 235 -13.20 8.37 -7.11
CA LEU A 235 -13.07 7.97 -5.70
C LEU A 235 -11.84 8.62 -5.07
N LYS A 236 -10.67 8.54 -5.71
CA LYS A 236 -9.44 9.15 -5.21
C LYS A 236 -9.61 10.65 -5.01
N ALA A 237 -10.11 11.35 -6.02
CA ALA A 237 -10.36 12.80 -5.93
C ALA A 237 -11.35 13.14 -4.81
N THR A 238 -12.42 12.38 -4.67
CA THR A 238 -13.42 12.58 -3.61
C THR A 238 -12.81 12.33 -2.22
N MET A 239 -12.01 11.27 -2.07
CA MET A 239 -11.33 10.99 -0.80
C MET A 239 -10.35 12.11 -0.43
N ASP A 240 -9.51 12.56 -1.36
CA ASP A 240 -8.56 13.65 -1.12
C ASP A 240 -9.27 14.93 -0.64
N ILE A 241 -10.38 15.28 -1.28
CA ILE A 241 -11.15 16.47 -0.94
C ILE A 241 -11.85 16.32 0.43
N VAL A 242 -12.58 15.22 0.64
CA VAL A 242 -13.36 15.00 1.87
C VAL A 242 -12.42 14.83 3.08
N LEU A 243 -11.35 14.06 2.94
CA LEU A 243 -10.39 13.86 4.02
C LEU A 243 -9.59 15.12 4.31
N GLY A 244 -9.26 15.91 3.28
CA GLY A 244 -8.65 17.23 3.45
C GLY A 244 -9.56 18.20 4.20
N ALA A 245 -10.86 18.22 3.88
CA ALA A 245 -11.83 19.06 4.57
C ALA A 245 -12.10 18.62 6.01
N LEU A 246 -11.99 17.32 6.32
CA LEU A 246 -12.09 16.76 7.68
C LEU A 246 -10.81 16.90 8.51
N ASN A 247 -9.72 17.32 7.91
CA ASN A 247 -8.41 17.25 8.55
C ASN A 247 -8.35 17.95 9.90
N ASP A 248 -8.82 19.18 10.00
CA ASP A 248 -8.73 19.95 11.27
C ASP A 248 -9.53 19.26 12.40
N GLU A 249 -10.71 18.75 12.08
CA GLU A 249 -11.52 17.98 13.02
C GLU A 249 -10.82 16.69 13.45
N TYR A 250 -10.24 15.97 12.48
CA TYR A 250 -9.50 14.75 12.74
C TYR A 250 -8.26 14.98 13.61
N GLN A 251 -7.44 15.97 13.30
CA GLN A 251 -6.24 16.30 14.07
C GLN A 251 -6.60 16.68 15.51
N THR A 252 -7.59 17.57 15.69
CA THR A 252 -8.07 17.98 17.02
C THR A 252 -8.58 16.78 17.82
N TYR A 253 -9.41 15.93 17.20
CA TYR A 253 -9.91 14.73 17.86
C TYR A 253 -8.78 13.79 18.30
N LYS A 254 -7.77 13.61 17.46
CA LYS A 254 -6.63 12.74 17.76
C LYS A 254 -5.69 13.33 18.82
N ASP A 255 -5.58 14.64 18.93
CA ASP A 255 -4.85 15.30 20.03
C ASP A 255 -5.51 14.99 21.38
N GLU A 256 -6.84 14.99 21.43
CA GLU A 256 -7.61 14.70 22.64
C GLU A 256 -7.75 13.19 22.92
N HIS A 257 -7.80 12.38 21.87
CA HIS A 257 -8.10 10.95 21.91
C HIS A 257 -7.10 10.11 21.07
N PRO A 258 -5.81 10.09 21.42
CA PRO A 258 -4.75 9.52 20.55
C PRO A 258 -4.93 8.04 20.18
N ASN A 259 -5.51 7.25 21.08
CA ASN A 259 -5.72 5.82 20.87
C ASN A 259 -7.16 5.46 20.42
N SER A 260 -7.96 6.45 20.09
CA SER A 260 -9.34 6.24 19.73
C SER A 260 -9.53 6.26 18.21
N ARG A 261 -10.54 5.51 17.78
CA ARG A 261 -11.03 5.50 16.41
C ARG A 261 -11.82 6.77 16.14
N PHE A 262 -11.52 7.46 15.06
CA PHE A 262 -12.30 8.59 14.58
C PHE A 262 -13.34 8.11 13.56
N PHE A 263 -14.56 8.54 13.68
CA PHE A 263 -15.61 8.19 12.72
C PHE A 263 -16.66 9.28 12.54
N ARG A 264 -17.08 9.42 11.30
CA ARG A 264 -18.22 10.24 10.87
C ARG A 264 -19.16 9.33 10.10
N LYS A 265 -20.14 8.72 10.77
CA LYS A 265 -21.05 7.71 10.20
C LYS A 265 -22.49 7.93 10.61
N GLY A 266 -23.41 7.40 9.83
CA GLY A 266 -24.83 7.44 10.15
C GLY A 266 -25.35 8.87 10.19
N ASN A 267 -25.93 9.26 11.32
CA ASN A 267 -26.43 10.63 11.52
C ASN A 267 -25.32 11.67 11.61
N MET A 268 -24.08 11.23 11.86
CA MET A 268 -22.88 12.06 11.92
C MET A 268 -22.07 12.03 10.60
N ALA A 269 -22.59 11.41 9.53
CA ALA A 269 -21.93 11.38 8.24
C ALA A 269 -21.55 12.79 7.79
N TYR A 270 -20.37 12.90 7.17
CA TYR A 270 -19.86 14.20 6.73
C TYR A 270 -20.57 14.66 5.47
N TYR A 271 -21.12 15.87 5.52
CA TYR A 271 -21.77 16.49 4.35
C TYR A 271 -20.75 17.28 3.54
N TYR A 272 -20.65 16.97 2.27
CA TYR A 272 -19.83 17.69 1.34
C TYR A 272 -20.46 17.75 -0.05
N ASN A 273 -20.61 18.97 -0.60
CA ASN A 273 -21.06 19.24 -1.97
C ASN A 273 -22.32 18.45 -2.41
N GLY A 274 -23.34 18.41 -1.54
CA GLY A 274 -24.62 17.75 -1.84
C GLY A 274 -24.72 16.29 -1.41
N ASP A 275 -23.63 15.68 -0.99
CA ASP A 275 -23.56 14.27 -0.61
C ASP A 275 -23.10 14.08 0.85
N TYR A 276 -23.48 12.95 1.43
CA TYR A 276 -23.02 12.53 2.75
C TYR A 276 -22.03 11.39 2.63
N TYR A 277 -20.95 11.46 3.39
CA TYR A 277 -19.88 10.46 3.40
C TYR A 277 -19.72 9.84 4.78
N ASP A 278 -19.72 8.54 4.83
CA ASP A 278 -19.29 7.78 6.00
C ASP A 278 -17.77 7.61 5.94
N VAL A 279 -17.11 8.10 6.98
CA VAL A 279 -15.64 8.05 7.13
C VAL A 279 -15.30 7.38 8.44
N ASP A 280 -14.31 6.50 8.39
CA ASP A 280 -13.84 5.73 9.53
C ASP A 280 -12.33 5.65 9.49
N ILE A 281 -11.68 6.11 10.54
CA ILE A 281 -10.22 6.11 10.66
C ILE A 281 -9.84 5.37 11.94
N LEU A 282 -8.99 4.37 11.79
CA LEU A 282 -8.49 3.56 12.89
C LEU A 282 -7.51 4.34 13.78
N PRO A 283 -7.19 3.86 14.98
CA PRO A 283 -6.32 4.57 15.91
C PRO A 283 -4.94 4.93 15.38
N ASP A 284 -4.40 4.14 14.47
CA ASP A 284 -3.09 4.34 13.81
C ASP A 284 -3.12 5.27 12.59
N GLY A 285 -4.30 5.82 12.24
CA GLY A 285 -4.48 6.67 11.07
C GLY A 285 -4.84 5.94 9.77
N GLN A 286 -4.98 4.62 9.83
CA GLN A 286 -5.46 3.82 8.71
C GLN A 286 -6.93 4.12 8.42
N ILE A 287 -7.29 4.30 7.15
CA ILE A 287 -8.69 4.44 6.75
C ILE A 287 -9.36 3.07 6.85
N GLY A 288 -10.30 2.93 7.78
CA GLY A 288 -11.08 1.70 7.97
C GLY A 288 -12.20 1.55 6.94
N SER A 289 -12.86 2.65 6.60
CA SER A 289 -13.87 2.70 5.52
C SER A 289 -14.12 4.11 5.02
N PHE A 290 -14.53 4.21 3.76
CA PHE A 290 -14.96 5.45 3.12
C PHE A 290 -16.02 5.13 2.08
N TYR A 291 -17.21 5.71 2.20
CA TYR A 291 -18.25 5.56 1.17
C TYR A 291 -19.29 6.69 1.25
N LYS A 292 -19.90 6.95 0.10
CA LYS A 292 -21.05 7.87 0.00
C LYS A 292 -22.33 7.19 0.48
N ARG A 293 -23.11 7.86 1.27
CA ARG A 293 -24.44 7.37 1.69
C ARG A 293 -25.47 7.57 0.58
N ILE A 294 -26.33 6.57 0.44
CA ILE A 294 -27.44 6.59 -0.53
C ILE A 294 -28.73 7.05 0.16
N ASP A 295 -28.81 6.95 1.49
CA ASP A 295 -30.04 7.00 2.26
C ASP A 295 -30.29 8.36 2.96
N LYS A 296 -29.79 9.47 2.39
CA LYS A 296 -30.13 10.80 2.92
C LYS A 296 -30.55 11.77 1.84
#